data_2f42b19ee17a82cc7a4f776bd3e26206
#
_entry.id   2f42b19ee17a82cc7a4f776bd3e26206
#
_cell.length_a   1.000
_cell.length_b   1.000
_cell.length_c   1.000
_cell.angle_alpha   90.00
_cell.angle_beta   90.00
_cell.angle_gamma   90.00
#
_symmetry.space_group_name_H-M   'P 1'
#
loop_
_entity.id
_entity.type
_entity.pdbx_description
1 polymer ?
#
loop_
_entity_poly.entity_id
_entity_poly.type
_entity_poly.pdbx_seq_one_letter_code
_entity_poly.pdbx_strand_id
1 'polypeptide(L)'
;MSAIPDQTYEGWVKNLRTVAELEPEHISAYSLIVEEGTPFYEQELNLPDEETERRMYEITDDILREAGYHRYEISNYAKAGKECVHNKVYWQRGNYLGLGIGSASLIQNVRFHNVTDISSYVNLMLGENSIGNEIENASKEHGEKFQVEKDCLKKGNAEKDCLKKNNAGKNDLKKENAEKEQVEKLTAEKEQVEKVNAEIENVKKDNIEKNSAEEGNTEKNNMESGNAARPDKNMIGRVKKLREEVQELPIEEQMEEFMFLGLRMMEGVSERSFFKNFGRRFEEVFPGVIEKHEKLGLLEVTGEEFVHLKLTSHGIDVSNQVFVDFML
;
A
#
# COMPACT_ATOMS: atom_id res chain seq x y z
N MET A 1 -12.23 -11.66 -4.42
CA MET A 1 -12.93 -10.54 -5.07
C MET A 1 -14.32 -11.01 -5.44
N SER A 2 -15.36 -10.25 -5.09
CA SER A 2 -16.75 -10.46 -5.48
C SER A 2 -17.10 -9.65 -6.72
N ALA A 3 -18.27 -9.90 -7.28
CA ALA A 3 -18.82 -9.22 -8.46
C ALA A 3 -17.90 -9.24 -9.70
N ILE A 4 -17.10 -10.28 -9.87
CA ILE A 4 -16.33 -10.47 -11.10
C ILE A 4 -17.25 -10.99 -12.23
N PRO A 5 -16.88 -10.82 -13.52
CA PRO A 5 -17.67 -11.29 -14.64
C PRO A 5 -18.10 -12.75 -14.50
N ASP A 6 -19.37 -13.03 -14.83
CA ASP A 6 -20.02 -14.36 -14.75
C ASP A 6 -20.09 -14.99 -13.34
N GLN A 7 -19.74 -14.26 -12.29
CA GLN A 7 -19.83 -14.78 -10.94
C GLN A 7 -21.27 -14.81 -10.45
N THR A 8 -21.69 -15.95 -9.90
CA THR A 8 -23.00 -16.07 -9.25
C THR A 8 -22.89 -15.92 -7.73
N TYR A 9 -24.00 -15.59 -7.07
CA TYR A 9 -24.09 -15.53 -5.61
C TYR A 9 -23.64 -16.85 -4.97
N GLU A 10 -24.11 -18.00 -5.49
CA GLU A 10 -23.75 -19.32 -4.98
C GLU A 10 -22.26 -19.63 -5.17
N GLY A 11 -21.69 -19.17 -6.30
CA GLY A 11 -20.26 -19.26 -6.58
C GLY A 11 -19.45 -18.48 -5.55
N TRP A 12 -19.88 -17.27 -5.22
CA TRP A 12 -19.26 -16.45 -4.19
C TRP A 12 -19.33 -17.08 -2.81
N VAL A 13 -20.49 -17.53 -2.38
CA VAL A 13 -20.69 -18.26 -1.11
C VAL A 13 -19.76 -19.46 -1.00
N LYS A 14 -19.65 -20.25 -2.07
CA LYS A 14 -18.71 -21.38 -2.13
C LYS A 14 -17.26 -20.94 -1.96
N ASN A 15 -16.85 -19.85 -2.63
CA ASN A 15 -15.49 -19.30 -2.51
C ASN A 15 -15.19 -18.88 -1.07
N LEU A 16 -16.10 -18.14 -0.42
CA LEU A 16 -15.93 -17.72 0.98
C LEU A 16 -15.76 -18.91 1.93
N ARG A 17 -16.59 -19.94 1.80
CA ARG A 17 -16.50 -21.14 2.64
C ARG A 17 -15.19 -21.88 2.40
N THR A 18 -14.77 -22.03 1.14
CA THR A 18 -13.48 -22.65 0.80
C THR A 18 -12.31 -21.90 1.42
N VAL A 19 -12.31 -20.55 1.33
CA VAL A 19 -11.26 -19.73 1.95
C VAL A 19 -11.29 -19.85 3.47
N ALA A 20 -12.47 -19.86 4.09
CA ALA A 20 -12.60 -20.01 5.54
C ALA A 20 -12.10 -21.38 6.03
N GLU A 21 -12.32 -22.46 5.25
CA GLU A 21 -11.80 -23.82 5.55
C GLU A 21 -10.25 -23.90 5.49
N LEU A 22 -9.59 -23.01 4.74
CA LEU A 22 -8.12 -22.89 4.72
C LEU A 22 -7.56 -22.19 5.97
N GLU A 23 -8.43 -21.62 6.79
CA GLU A 23 -8.13 -20.96 8.05
C GLU A 23 -7.01 -19.89 7.98
N PRO A 24 -6.93 -19.02 6.96
CA PRO A 24 -5.95 -17.95 6.95
C PRO A 24 -6.12 -17.04 8.17
N GLU A 25 -5.09 -16.28 8.52
CA GLU A 25 -5.16 -15.32 9.63
C GLU A 25 -5.93 -14.05 9.25
N HIS A 26 -5.94 -13.71 7.96
CA HIS A 26 -6.50 -12.48 7.41
C HIS A 26 -7.11 -12.73 6.02
N ILE A 27 -8.25 -12.07 5.74
CA ILE A 27 -8.97 -12.15 4.47
C ILE A 27 -9.33 -10.74 4.01
N SER A 28 -8.96 -10.41 2.78
CA SER A 28 -9.44 -9.20 2.09
C SER A 28 -10.57 -9.60 1.13
N ALA A 29 -11.76 -9.02 1.32
CA ALA A 29 -12.94 -9.31 0.51
C ALA A 29 -13.57 -7.99 0.06
N TYR A 30 -13.55 -7.74 -1.24
CA TYR A 30 -14.06 -6.51 -1.87
C TYR A 30 -14.62 -6.82 -3.26
N SER A 31 -15.55 -5.97 -3.73
CA SER A 31 -16.15 -6.06 -5.07
C SER A 31 -15.18 -5.57 -6.14
N LEU A 32 -15.34 -6.09 -7.35
CA LEU A 32 -14.68 -5.56 -8.53
C LEU A 32 -15.20 -4.14 -8.82
N ILE A 33 -14.28 -3.19 -8.93
CA ILE A 33 -14.54 -1.86 -9.48
C ILE A 33 -13.90 -1.80 -10.86
N VAL A 34 -14.69 -1.46 -11.89
CA VAL A 34 -14.20 -1.31 -13.26
C VAL A 34 -13.76 0.13 -13.45
N GLU A 35 -12.44 0.35 -13.50
CA GLU A 35 -11.81 1.65 -13.62
C GLU A 35 -11.67 2.08 -15.08
N GLU A 36 -11.94 3.36 -15.39
CA GLU A 36 -11.69 3.96 -16.70
C GLU A 36 -10.21 3.79 -17.11
N GLY A 37 -9.96 3.51 -18.38
CA GLY A 37 -8.61 3.28 -18.93
C GLY A 37 -8.05 1.88 -18.65
N THR A 38 -8.83 0.97 -18.05
CA THR A 38 -8.46 -0.44 -17.93
C THR A 38 -9.03 -1.28 -19.07
N PRO A 39 -8.42 -2.44 -19.42
CA PRO A 39 -8.98 -3.34 -20.40
C PRO A 39 -10.40 -3.83 -20.08
N PHE A 40 -10.79 -3.88 -18.81
CA PHE A 40 -12.16 -4.26 -18.42
C PHE A 40 -13.17 -3.15 -18.74
N TYR A 41 -12.78 -1.89 -18.60
CA TYR A 41 -13.64 -0.75 -18.94
C TYR A 41 -14.01 -0.71 -20.44
N GLU A 42 -13.11 -1.20 -21.29
CA GLU A 42 -13.31 -1.25 -22.75
C GLU A 42 -14.10 -2.49 -23.22
N GLN A 43 -14.47 -3.40 -22.31
CA GLN A 43 -15.17 -4.63 -22.63
C GLN A 43 -16.62 -4.58 -22.15
N GLU A 44 -17.50 -5.25 -22.90
CA GLU A 44 -18.85 -5.54 -22.45
C GLU A 44 -18.80 -6.72 -21.49
N LEU A 45 -18.83 -6.43 -20.19
CA LEU A 45 -18.70 -7.42 -19.13
C LEU A 45 -20.09 -7.88 -18.65
N ASN A 46 -20.27 -9.18 -18.47
CA ASN A 46 -21.45 -9.74 -17.81
C ASN A 46 -21.26 -9.73 -16.30
N LEU A 47 -21.43 -8.55 -15.67
CA LEU A 47 -21.34 -8.38 -14.22
C LEU A 47 -22.65 -8.78 -13.54
N PRO A 48 -22.59 -9.26 -12.28
CA PRO A 48 -23.77 -9.38 -11.45
C PRO A 48 -24.54 -8.05 -11.35
N ASP A 49 -25.84 -8.11 -11.26
CA ASP A 49 -26.66 -6.93 -11.01
C ASP A 49 -26.41 -6.36 -9.59
N GLU A 50 -26.81 -5.12 -9.36
CA GLU A 50 -26.59 -4.41 -8.12
C GLU A 50 -27.18 -5.13 -6.89
N GLU A 51 -28.35 -5.75 -7.06
CA GLU A 51 -28.98 -6.52 -5.97
C GLU A 51 -28.18 -7.79 -5.63
N THR A 52 -27.65 -8.47 -6.64
CA THR A 52 -26.79 -9.65 -6.46
C THR A 52 -25.47 -9.25 -5.81
N GLU A 53 -24.84 -8.15 -6.26
CA GLU A 53 -23.61 -7.63 -5.65
C GLU A 53 -23.82 -7.28 -4.17
N ARG A 54 -24.90 -6.58 -3.85
CA ARG A 54 -25.26 -6.24 -2.49
C ARG A 54 -25.43 -7.47 -1.61
N ARG A 55 -26.13 -8.49 -2.09
CA ARG A 55 -26.27 -9.76 -1.38
C ARG A 55 -24.95 -10.49 -1.18
N MET A 56 -24.03 -10.41 -2.17
CA MET A 56 -22.67 -10.94 -2.01
C MET A 56 -21.92 -10.21 -0.92
N TYR A 57 -22.06 -8.90 -0.82
CA TYR A 57 -21.44 -8.09 0.23
C TYR A 57 -21.97 -8.45 1.63
N GLU A 58 -23.28 -8.50 1.79
CA GLU A 58 -23.95 -8.83 3.06
C GLU A 58 -23.54 -10.23 3.55
N ILE A 59 -23.62 -11.25 2.69
CA ILE A 59 -23.32 -12.64 3.07
C ILE A 59 -21.84 -12.83 3.41
N THR A 60 -20.95 -11.96 2.92
CA THR A 60 -19.52 -12.02 3.22
C THR A 60 -19.26 -11.84 4.71
N ASP A 61 -19.90 -10.85 5.33
CA ASP A 61 -19.75 -10.59 6.76
C ASP A 61 -20.29 -11.78 7.59
N ASP A 62 -21.45 -12.31 7.24
CA ASP A 62 -22.06 -13.41 7.97
C ASP A 62 -21.19 -14.68 7.94
N ILE A 63 -20.76 -15.10 6.75
CA ILE A 63 -19.94 -16.32 6.60
C ILE A 63 -18.60 -16.18 7.31
N LEU A 64 -17.93 -15.02 7.16
CA LEU A 64 -16.63 -14.83 7.77
C LEU A 64 -16.72 -14.70 9.28
N ARG A 65 -17.78 -14.06 9.80
CA ARG A 65 -18.05 -13.98 11.25
C ARG A 65 -18.34 -15.38 11.84
N GLU A 66 -19.15 -16.19 11.17
CA GLU A 66 -19.41 -17.58 11.57
C GLU A 66 -18.10 -18.42 11.61
N ALA A 67 -17.15 -18.12 10.71
CA ALA A 67 -15.85 -18.77 10.66
C ALA A 67 -14.81 -18.17 11.65
N GLY A 68 -15.22 -17.24 12.52
CA GLY A 68 -14.37 -16.67 13.58
C GLY A 68 -13.53 -15.48 13.15
N TYR A 69 -13.83 -14.87 12.00
CA TYR A 69 -13.22 -13.60 11.58
C TYR A 69 -14.11 -12.43 12.03
N HIS A 70 -13.47 -11.31 12.35
CA HIS A 70 -14.16 -10.04 12.52
C HIS A 70 -13.72 -9.05 11.44
N ARG A 71 -14.67 -8.26 10.96
CA ARG A 71 -14.38 -7.11 10.10
C ARG A 71 -13.69 -6.06 10.94
N TYR A 72 -12.53 -5.56 10.56
CA TYR A 72 -11.84 -4.47 11.27
C TYR A 72 -11.81 -3.16 10.48
N GLU A 73 -12.02 -3.23 9.15
CA GLU A 73 -12.30 -2.10 8.26
C GLU A 73 -13.18 -2.57 7.10
N ILE A 74 -13.60 -1.67 6.22
CA ILE A 74 -14.66 -1.90 5.22
C ILE A 74 -14.46 -3.19 4.40
N SER A 75 -13.24 -3.52 4.01
CA SER A 75 -12.93 -4.62 3.08
C SER A 75 -12.09 -5.75 3.67
N ASN A 76 -11.67 -5.62 4.94
CA ASN A 76 -10.72 -6.55 5.53
C ASN A 76 -11.23 -7.20 6.81
N TYR A 77 -10.99 -8.49 6.90
CA TYR A 77 -11.39 -9.38 7.99
C TYR A 77 -10.18 -10.09 8.57
N ALA A 78 -10.16 -10.31 9.87
CA ALA A 78 -9.06 -10.99 10.54
C ALA A 78 -9.53 -11.86 11.70
N LYS A 79 -8.75 -12.87 12.06
CA LYS A 79 -8.83 -13.51 13.37
C LYS A 79 -8.36 -12.51 14.44
N ALA A 80 -8.81 -12.66 15.68
CA ALA A 80 -8.46 -11.74 16.77
C ALA A 80 -6.95 -11.57 16.91
N GLY A 81 -6.47 -10.31 16.86
CA GLY A 81 -5.06 -9.94 16.94
C GLY A 81 -4.26 -10.20 15.66
N LYS A 82 -4.94 -10.44 14.53
CA LYS A 82 -4.33 -10.67 13.21
C LYS A 82 -4.70 -9.60 12.17
N GLU A 83 -5.23 -8.47 12.64
CA GLU A 83 -5.51 -7.32 11.80
C GLU A 83 -4.21 -6.82 11.15
N CYS A 84 -4.28 -6.46 9.87
CA CYS A 84 -3.11 -5.97 9.16
C CYS A 84 -2.70 -4.59 9.67
N VAL A 85 -1.59 -4.54 10.41
CA VAL A 85 -1.03 -3.29 10.96
C VAL A 85 -0.75 -2.28 9.85
N HIS A 86 -0.26 -2.74 8.70
CA HIS A 86 0.01 -1.89 7.55
C HIS A 86 -1.27 -1.18 7.04
N ASN A 87 -2.39 -1.91 6.89
CA ASN A 87 -3.66 -1.32 6.49
C ASN A 87 -4.16 -0.31 7.53
N LYS A 88 -4.06 -0.67 8.83
CA LYS A 88 -4.47 0.24 9.92
C LYS A 88 -3.65 1.54 9.92
N VAL A 89 -2.36 1.50 9.58
CA VAL A 89 -1.52 2.71 9.47
C VAL A 89 -2.09 3.68 8.43
N TYR A 90 -2.56 3.20 7.28
CA TYR A 90 -3.20 4.06 6.28
C TYR A 90 -4.51 4.68 6.80
N TRP A 91 -5.39 3.86 7.36
CA TRP A 91 -6.70 4.31 7.85
C TRP A 91 -6.60 5.21 9.08
N GLN A 92 -5.56 5.06 9.89
CA GLN A 92 -5.26 5.93 11.03
C GLN A 92 -4.43 7.17 10.64
N ARG A 93 -4.22 7.40 9.34
CA ARG A 93 -3.43 8.50 8.82
C ARG A 93 -2.00 8.54 9.40
N GLY A 94 -1.41 7.36 9.65
CA GLY A 94 -0.04 7.22 10.13
C GLY A 94 0.99 7.47 9.03
N ASN A 95 2.24 7.69 9.44
CA ASN A 95 3.35 7.79 8.50
C ASN A 95 3.63 6.45 7.82
N TYR A 96 3.84 6.47 6.51
CA TYR A 96 4.29 5.32 5.73
C TYR A 96 5.27 5.74 4.63
N LEU A 97 6.17 4.83 4.28
CA LEU A 97 7.17 5.02 3.23
C LEU A 97 6.92 4.01 2.10
N GLY A 98 6.67 4.50 0.91
CA GLY A 98 6.55 3.70 -0.30
C GLY A 98 7.91 3.25 -0.82
N LEU A 99 8.03 1.96 -1.15
CA LEU A 99 9.22 1.36 -1.75
C LEU A 99 8.88 0.88 -3.16
N GLY A 100 9.75 1.17 -4.11
CA GLY A 100 9.54 0.83 -5.52
C GLY A 100 9.09 2.00 -6.37
N ILE A 101 8.96 1.77 -7.67
CA ILE A 101 8.50 2.76 -8.65
C ILE A 101 7.07 3.20 -8.35
N GLY A 102 6.76 4.48 -8.49
CA GLY A 102 5.42 5.04 -8.30
C GLY A 102 4.84 4.90 -6.89
N SER A 103 5.58 4.35 -5.94
CA SER A 103 5.06 4.09 -4.58
C SER A 103 4.84 5.39 -3.82
N ALA A 104 3.63 5.57 -3.28
CA ALA A 104 3.26 6.73 -2.49
C ALA A 104 3.80 6.65 -1.05
N SER A 105 4.07 7.80 -0.47
CA SER A 105 4.50 7.97 0.92
C SER A 105 3.72 9.10 1.58
N LEU A 106 3.55 9.01 2.90
CA LEU A 106 3.09 10.10 3.76
C LEU A 106 4.01 10.18 4.97
N ILE A 107 4.82 11.23 5.07
CA ILE A 107 5.76 11.42 6.18
C ILE A 107 5.56 12.82 6.76
N GLN A 108 5.15 12.91 8.03
CA GLN A 108 4.95 14.19 8.74
C GLN A 108 4.08 15.18 7.93
N ASN A 109 2.96 14.69 7.40
CA ASN A 109 2.02 15.43 6.56
C ASN A 109 2.57 15.86 5.18
N VAL A 110 3.72 15.36 4.77
CA VAL A 110 4.23 15.53 3.40
C VAL A 110 3.92 14.27 2.62
N ARG A 111 3.12 14.41 1.57
CA ARG A 111 2.81 13.34 0.60
C ARG A 111 3.72 13.48 -0.60
N PHE A 112 4.20 12.35 -1.10
CA PHE A 112 4.98 12.26 -2.33
C PHE A 112 4.91 10.83 -2.87
N HIS A 113 5.26 10.65 -4.12
CA HIS A 113 5.50 9.32 -4.67
C HIS A 113 6.91 9.23 -5.27
N ASN A 114 7.39 8.02 -5.43
CA ASN A 114 8.63 7.77 -6.15
C ASN A 114 8.39 7.93 -7.65
N VAL A 115 9.46 8.24 -8.41
CA VAL A 115 9.40 8.29 -9.88
C VAL A 115 8.75 7.04 -10.47
N THR A 116 7.93 7.23 -11.50
CA THR A 116 7.15 6.17 -12.15
C THR A 116 7.88 5.46 -13.28
N ASP A 117 8.95 6.08 -13.82
CA ASP A 117 9.80 5.47 -14.84
C ASP A 117 10.82 4.51 -14.22
N ILE A 118 10.80 3.25 -14.69
CA ILE A 118 11.66 2.19 -14.14
C ILE A 118 13.15 2.49 -14.32
N SER A 119 13.55 3.05 -15.48
CA SER A 119 14.94 3.33 -15.77
C SER A 119 15.46 4.45 -14.88
N SER A 120 14.67 5.50 -14.68
CA SER A 120 14.95 6.60 -13.76
C SER A 120 15.05 6.12 -12.32
N TYR A 121 14.10 5.27 -11.86
CA TYR A 121 14.14 4.72 -10.52
C TYR A 121 15.41 3.90 -10.27
N VAL A 122 15.73 2.98 -11.16
CA VAL A 122 16.91 2.12 -11.04
C VAL A 122 18.22 2.92 -11.08
N ASN A 123 18.35 3.90 -12.00
CA ASN A 123 19.52 4.77 -12.10
C ASN A 123 19.71 5.61 -10.84
N LEU A 124 18.64 6.12 -10.24
CA LEU A 124 18.70 6.89 -9.01
C LEU A 124 19.06 6.01 -7.79
N MET A 125 18.57 4.77 -7.75
CA MET A 125 18.89 3.84 -6.67
C MET A 125 20.33 3.32 -6.73
N LEU A 126 20.82 2.93 -7.90
CA LEU A 126 22.13 2.31 -8.07
C LEU A 126 23.26 3.31 -8.32
N GLY A 127 22.93 4.56 -8.72
CA GLY A 127 23.89 5.59 -9.14
C GLY A 127 24.25 5.50 -10.63
N GLU A 128 24.44 6.66 -11.24
CA GLU A 128 24.52 6.87 -12.70
C GLU A 128 25.59 6.05 -13.46
N ASN A 129 26.45 5.30 -12.79
CA ASN A 129 27.56 4.57 -13.42
C ASN A 129 27.36 3.05 -13.53
N SER A 130 26.26 2.50 -13.03
CA SER A 130 26.13 1.02 -12.94
C SER A 130 25.32 0.40 -14.08
N ILE A 131 24.41 1.11 -14.72
CA ILE A 131 23.40 0.52 -15.61
C ILE A 131 23.55 0.91 -17.07
N GLY A 132 24.14 2.04 -17.39
CA GLY A 132 24.37 2.42 -18.78
C GLY A 132 25.11 1.34 -19.58
N ASN A 133 26.02 0.63 -18.94
CA ASN A 133 26.80 -0.45 -19.55
C ASN A 133 26.06 -1.81 -19.52
N GLU A 134 25.23 -2.11 -18.52
CA GLU A 134 24.56 -3.42 -18.42
C GLU A 134 23.29 -3.49 -19.27
N ILE A 135 22.50 -2.42 -19.32
CA ILE A 135 21.31 -2.35 -20.21
C ILE A 135 21.76 -2.29 -21.68
N GLU A 136 22.81 -1.56 -22.00
CA GLU A 136 23.35 -1.51 -23.38
C GLU A 136 23.92 -2.87 -23.80
N ASN A 137 24.56 -3.61 -22.88
CA ASN A 137 25.04 -4.97 -23.13
C ASN A 137 23.89 -5.98 -23.22
N ALA A 138 22.89 -5.92 -22.34
CA ALA A 138 21.71 -6.78 -22.42
C ALA A 138 20.86 -6.50 -23.67
N SER A 139 20.76 -5.24 -24.09
CA SER A 139 20.09 -4.84 -25.35
C SER A 139 20.85 -5.32 -26.57
N LYS A 140 22.19 -5.31 -26.53
CA LYS A 140 23.05 -5.86 -27.61
C LYS A 140 22.92 -7.39 -27.68
N GLU A 141 22.97 -8.08 -26.55
CA GLU A 141 22.79 -9.55 -26.51
C GLU A 141 21.39 -9.99 -26.96
N HIS A 142 20.33 -9.24 -26.59
CA HIS A 142 18.98 -9.53 -27.07
C HIS A 142 18.78 -9.15 -28.53
N GLY A 143 19.38 -8.06 -28.98
CA GLY A 143 19.39 -7.64 -30.39
C GLY A 143 20.08 -8.66 -31.29
N GLU A 144 21.21 -9.18 -30.87
CA GLU A 144 21.96 -10.23 -31.61
C GLU A 144 21.19 -11.58 -31.63
N LYS A 145 20.55 -11.99 -30.53
CA LYS A 145 19.68 -13.17 -30.52
C LYS A 145 18.47 -13.03 -31.44
N PHE A 146 17.84 -11.86 -31.46
CA PHE A 146 16.69 -11.60 -32.35
C PHE A 146 17.09 -11.53 -33.82
N GLN A 147 18.30 -11.06 -34.12
CA GLN A 147 18.83 -11.03 -35.50
C GLN A 147 19.23 -12.44 -35.95
N VAL A 148 19.85 -13.25 -35.08
CA VAL A 148 20.18 -14.65 -35.38
C VAL A 148 18.93 -15.49 -35.60
N GLU A 149 17.84 -15.28 -34.85
CA GLU A 149 16.56 -15.96 -35.08
C GLU A 149 15.89 -15.51 -36.41
N LYS A 150 15.97 -14.23 -36.75
CA LYS A 150 15.46 -13.73 -38.05
C LYS A 150 16.27 -14.26 -39.24
N ASP A 151 17.57 -14.41 -39.10
CA ASP A 151 18.42 -14.93 -40.16
C ASP A 151 18.30 -16.47 -40.29
N CYS A 152 18.03 -17.19 -39.19
CA CYS A 152 17.66 -18.60 -39.22
C CYS A 152 16.28 -18.86 -39.87
N LEU A 153 15.30 -17.99 -39.66
CA LEU A 153 14.00 -18.06 -40.28
C LEU A 153 14.01 -17.73 -41.78
N LYS A 154 14.99 -16.93 -42.26
CA LYS A 154 15.16 -16.59 -43.67
C LYS A 154 15.88 -17.69 -44.51
N LYS A 155 16.68 -18.55 -43.85
CA LYS A 155 17.33 -19.70 -44.48
C LYS A 155 16.48 -20.94 -44.29
N GLY A 156 15.33 -20.95 -44.99
CA GLY A 156 14.38 -22.03 -44.95
C GLY A 156 14.98 -23.42 -45.20
N ASN A 157 14.56 -24.40 -44.42
CA ASN A 157 14.45 -25.82 -44.72
C ASN A 157 15.72 -26.57 -45.16
N ALA A 158 16.74 -26.68 -44.34
CA ALA A 158 17.60 -27.84 -44.30
C ALA A 158 18.35 -27.92 -42.99
N GLU A 159 18.17 -29.00 -42.27
CA GLU A 159 18.82 -29.45 -41.03
C GLU A 159 17.92 -29.49 -39.80
N LYS A 160 17.02 -30.46 -39.81
CA LYS A 160 16.26 -30.89 -38.64
C LYS A 160 16.97 -31.96 -37.79
N ASP A 161 18.23 -32.28 -37.99
CA ASP A 161 18.86 -33.45 -37.37
C ASP A 161 20.08 -33.23 -36.46
N CYS A 162 20.47 -32.00 -36.13
CA CYS A 162 21.69 -31.76 -35.33
C CYS A 162 21.50 -31.22 -33.91
N LEU A 163 20.29 -31.05 -33.36
CA LEU A 163 20.04 -30.40 -32.06
C LEU A 163 19.44 -31.32 -30.98
N LYS A 164 19.63 -32.62 -31.06
CA LYS A 164 19.11 -33.57 -30.04
C LYS A 164 20.14 -34.25 -29.13
N LYS A 165 21.37 -33.84 -29.07
CA LYS A 165 22.33 -34.38 -28.08
C LYS A 165 23.30 -33.27 -27.64
N ASN A 166 23.01 -32.53 -26.59
CA ASN A 166 23.97 -31.90 -25.67
C ASN A 166 23.42 -30.67 -24.93
N ASN A 167 22.29 -30.72 -24.23
CA ASN A 167 21.93 -29.59 -23.34
C ASN A 167 21.05 -29.97 -22.12
N ALA A 168 21.23 -31.15 -21.53
CA ALA A 168 20.50 -31.49 -20.30
C ALA A 168 21.26 -31.23 -18.97
N GLY A 169 22.53 -30.84 -19.03
CA GLY A 169 23.34 -30.74 -17.81
C GLY A 169 23.95 -29.38 -17.46
N LYS A 170 23.75 -28.36 -18.31
CA LYS A 170 24.33 -27.01 -18.07
C LYS A 170 23.32 -25.92 -17.69
N ASN A 171 22.05 -26.15 -17.89
CA ASN A 171 21.00 -25.16 -17.58
C ASN A 171 20.62 -25.14 -16.09
N ASP A 172 20.70 -26.25 -15.37
CA ASP A 172 20.32 -26.31 -13.96
C ASP A 172 21.33 -25.60 -13.05
N LEU A 173 22.65 -25.75 -13.33
CA LEU A 173 23.70 -25.06 -12.57
C LEU A 173 23.74 -23.54 -12.81
N LYS A 174 23.37 -23.07 -14.00
CA LYS A 174 23.27 -21.61 -14.27
C LYS A 174 22.03 -21.00 -13.61
N LYS A 175 20.94 -21.75 -13.53
CA LYS A 175 19.69 -21.29 -12.89
C LYS A 175 19.87 -21.21 -11.37
N GLU A 176 20.50 -22.20 -10.77
CA GLU A 176 20.77 -22.23 -9.33
C GLU A 176 21.77 -21.13 -8.88
N ASN A 177 22.77 -20.82 -9.70
CA ASN A 177 23.69 -19.71 -9.43
C ASN A 177 23.03 -18.33 -9.62
N ALA A 178 22.17 -18.16 -10.61
CA ALA A 178 21.42 -16.91 -10.81
C ALA A 178 20.40 -16.68 -9.67
N GLU A 179 19.75 -17.72 -9.18
CA GLU A 179 18.85 -17.64 -8.02
C GLU A 179 19.60 -17.30 -6.73
N LYS A 180 20.79 -17.86 -6.50
CA LYS A 180 21.65 -17.52 -5.34
C LYS A 180 22.14 -16.07 -5.40
N GLU A 181 22.60 -15.61 -6.56
CA GLU A 181 23.04 -14.23 -6.74
C GLU A 181 21.89 -13.22 -6.57
N GLN A 182 20.68 -13.61 -6.98
CA GLN A 182 19.48 -12.79 -6.79
C GLN A 182 19.04 -12.73 -5.30
N VAL A 183 19.18 -13.82 -4.56
CA VAL A 183 18.92 -13.87 -3.12
C VAL A 183 19.96 -13.07 -2.34
N GLU A 184 21.24 -13.13 -2.71
CA GLU A 184 22.31 -12.32 -2.09
C GLU A 184 22.09 -10.81 -2.35
N LYS A 185 21.67 -10.41 -3.56
CA LYS A 185 21.31 -9.03 -3.87
C LYS A 185 20.10 -8.55 -3.04
N LEU A 186 19.04 -9.36 -2.96
CA LEU A 186 17.85 -9.03 -2.14
C LEU A 186 18.19 -8.93 -0.64
N THR A 187 19.13 -9.73 -0.14
CA THR A 187 19.58 -9.68 1.25
C THR A 187 20.39 -8.40 1.52
N ALA A 188 21.28 -8.01 0.61
CA ALA A 188 22.03 -6.77 0.70
C ALA A 188 21.12 -5.51 0.61
N GLU A 189 20.08 -5.55 -0.24
CA GLU A 189 19.07 -4.49 -0.33
C GLU A 189 18.26 -4.38 0.96
N LYS A 190 17.90 -5.51 1.58
CA LYS A 190 17.20 -5.53 2.87
C LYS A 190 18.04 -4.91 3.99
N GLU A 191 19.32 -5.22 4.06
CA GLU A 191 20.25 -4.60 5.01
C GLU A 191 20.40 -3.08 4.78
N GLN A 192 20.38 -2.62 3.52
CA GLN A 192 20.40 -1.19 3.20
C GLN A 192 19.12 -0.48 3.64
N VAL A 193 17.96 -1.10 3.44
CA VAL A 193 16.67 -0.57 3.91
C VAL A 193 16.61 -0.48 5.44
N GLU A 194 17.13 -1.48 6.15
CA GLU A 194 17.22 -1.45 7.62
C GLU A 194 18.14 -0.32 8.11
N LYS A 195 19.25 -0.05 7.43
CA LYS A 195 20.12 1.09 7.73
C LYS A 195 19.44 2.44 7.50
N VAL A 196 18.71 2.59 6.40
CA VAL A 196 17.94 3.82 6.11
C VAL A 196 16.85 4.05 7.16
N ASN A 197 16.15 3.00 7.59
CA ASN A 197 15.15 3.08 8.64
C ASN A 197 15.76 3.49 10.00
N ALA A 198 16.92 2.95 10.35
CA ALA A 198 17.66 3.34 11.57
C ALA A 198 18.11 4.82 11.52
N GLU A 199 18.49 5.32 10.34
CA GLU A 199 18.85 6.73 10.14
C GLU A 199 17.64 7.65 10.25
N ILE A 200 16.48 7.26 9.76
CA ILE A 200 15.22 7.98 9.92
C ILE A 200 14.82 8.06 11.40
N GLU A 201 15.02 7.00 12.18
CA GLU A 201 14.79 7.02 13.63
C GLU A 201 15.75 7.95 14.37
N ASN A 202 17.00 8.03 13.95
CA ASN A 202 17.98 8.94 14.55
C ASN A 202 17.65 10.41 14.24
N VAL A 203 17.19 10.73 13.02
CA VAL A 203 16.71 12.08 12.68
C VAL A 203 15.47 12.46 13.52
N LYS A 204 14.61 11.50 13.86
CA LYS A 204 13.47 11.73 14.78
C LYS A 204 13.94 12.08 16.18
N LYS A 205 14.97 11.41 16.72
CA LYS A 205 15.54 11.70 18.03
C LYS A 205 16.18 13.07 18.08
N ASP A 206 16.94 13.46 17.06
CA ASP A 206 17.57 14.78 16.98
C ASP A 206 16.56 15.94 16.91
N ASN A 207 15.40 15.73 16.28
CA ASN A 207 14.33 16.73 16.23
C ASN A 207 13.51 16.79 17.55
N ILE A 208 13.34 15.67 18.24
CA ILE A 208 12.72 15.64 19.57
C ILE A 208 13.61 16.32 20.60
N GLU A 209 14.93 16.14 20.54
CA GLU A 209 15.89 16.82 21.42
C GLU A 209 15.97 18.34 21.18
N LYS A 210 15.79 18.79 19.95
CA LYS A 210 15.75 20.25 19.64
C LYS A 210 14.48 20.93 20.15
N ASN A 211 13.34 20.26 20.12
CA ASN A 211 12.09 20.80 20.66
C ASN A 211 12.00 20.73 22.18
N SER A 212 12.80 19.87 22.85
CA SER A 212 12.87 19.79 24.30
C SER A 212 13.98 20.67 24.92
N ALA A 213 14.84 21.28 24.10
CA ALA A 213 15.91 22.17 24.58
C ALA A 213 15.47 23.61 24.85
N GLU A 214 14.21 23.98 24.59
CA GLU A 214 13.64 25.26 25.00
C GLU A 214 12.96 25.22 26.36
N GLU A 215 12.80 24.07 27.01
CA GLU A 215 12.33 23.96 28.40
C GLU A 215 13.34 23.20 29.25
N GLY A 216 14.19 23.97 29.95
CA GLY A 216 14.75 23.61 31.29
C GLY A 216 16.00 22.73 31.27
N ASN A 217 17.10 23.41 31.52
CA ASN A 217 18.34 22.90 32.11
C ASN A 217 18.11 21.85 33.20
N THR A 218 18.64 20.59 33.04
CA THR A 218 19.37 19.83 34.07
C THR A 218 19.91 18.48 33.55
N GLU A 219 21.19 18.30 33.89
CA GLU A 219 21.93 17.03 34.04
C GLU A 219 22.36 16.18 32.84
N LYS A 220 23.67 16.29 32.58
CA LYS A 220 24.50 15.43 31.74
C LYS A 220 24.58 14.01 32.32
N ASN A 221 24.28 13.02 31.46
CA ASN A 221 24.89 11.71 31.60
C ASN A 221 25.35 11.21 30.21
N ASN A 222 26.65 10.94 30.15
CA ASN A 222 27.35 10.40 28.97
C ASN A 222 26.87 8.99 28.66
N MET A 223 26.33 8.77 27.46
CA MET A 223 26.32 7.46 26.81
C MET A 223 27.00 7.58 25.46
N GLU A 224 28.00 6.76 25.23
CA GLU A 224 28.80 6.69 23.99
C GLU A 224 27.92 6.40 22.81
N SER A 225 27.82 7.36 21.89
CA SER A 225 27.14 7.19 20.62
C SER A 225 28.02 6.37 19.68
N GLY A 226 27.55 5.17 19.31
CA GLY A 226 28.12 4.42 18.20
C GLY A 226 28.10 5.28 16.92
N ASN A 227 29.23 5.34 16.22
CA ASN A 227 29.43 6.05 14.96
C ASN A 227 28.50 5.50 13.87
N ALA A 228 27.28 6.02 13.74
CA ALA A 228 26.49 5.89 12.52
C ALA A 228 27.15 6.78 11.44
N ALA A 229 27.64 6.18 10.35
CA ALA A 229 28.22 6.92 9.25
C ALA A 229 27.19 7.91 8.70
N ARG A 230 27.56 9.20 8.62
CA ARG A 230 26.68 10.22 8.02
C ARG A 230 26.39 9.84 6.57
N PRO A 231 25.12 9.89 6.12
CA PRO A 231 24.79 9.54 4.75
C PRO A 231 25.57 10.40 3.76
N ASP A 232 26.05 9.78 2.71
CA ASP A 232 26.77 10.46 1.64
C ASP A 232 25.88 11.57 1.04
N LYS A 233 26.43 12.78 0.87
CA LYS A 233 25.73 13.92 0.27
C LYS A 233 25.15 13.58 -1.11
N ASN A 234 25.80 12.71 -1.86
CA ASN A 234 25.33 12.23 -3.15
C ASN A 234 24.08 11.32 -2.99
N MET A 235 24.04 10.51 -1.95
CA MET A 235 22.87 9.67 -1.61
C MET A 235 21.66 10.53 -1.24
N ILE A 236 21.85 11.55 -0.41
CA ILE A 236 20.77 12.51 -0.06
C ILE A 236 20.24 13.21 -1.31
N GLY A 237 21.12 13.64 -2.22
CA GLY A 237 20.73 14.25 -3.48
C GLY A 237 19.92 13.31 -4.38
N ARG A 238 20.28 12.04 -4.44
CA ARG A 238 19.54 11.00 -5.19
C ARG A 238 18.18 10.71 -4.61
N VAL A 239 18.06 10.55 -3.30
CA VAL A 239 16.79 10.33 -2.61
C VAL A 239 15.80 11.49 -2.84
N LYS A 240 16.29 12.74 -2.90
CA LYS A 240 15.44 13.89 -3.24
C LYS A 240 14.93 13.82 -4.68
N LYS A 241 15.75 13.39 -5.63
CA LYS A 241 15.38 13.23 -7.06
C LYS A 241 14.43 12.04 -7.30
N LEU A 242 14.37 11.08 -6.38
CA LEU A 242 13.45 9.95 -6.44
C LEU A 242 11.98 10.36 -6.21
N ARG A 243 11.74 11.52 -5.60
CA ARG A 243 10.43 11.96 -5.15
C ARG A 243 9.80 12.90 -6.16
N GLU A 244 8.58 12.59 -6.57
CA GLU A 244 7.74 13.43 -7.43
C GLU A 244 6.48 13.86 -6.65
N GLU A 245 5.84 14.94 -7.11
CA GLU A 245 4.61 15.48 -6.55
C GLU A 245 4.68 15.67 -5.01
N VAL A 246 5.78 16.26 -4.55
CA VAL A 246 5.99 16.51 -3.11
C VAL A 246 5.05 17.62 -2.65
N GLN A 247 4.07 17.28 -1.84
CA GLN A 247 3.04 18.18 -1.32
C GLN A 247 2.99 18.13 0.20
N GLU A 248 3.10 19.27 0.86
CA GLU A 248 2.73 19.41 2.26
C GLU A 248 1.21 19.58 2.35
N LEU A 249 0.54 18.69 3.07
CA LEU A 249 -0.91 18.68 3.16
C LEU A 249 -1.39 19.85 4.02
N PRO A 250 -2.28 20.73 3.50
CA PRO A 250 -2.95 21.76 4.29
C PRO A 250 -3.66 21.16 5.50
N ILE A 251 -3.88 21.97 6.53
CA ILE A 251 -4.52 21.49 7.76
C ILE A 251 -5.96 21.01 7.52
N GLU A 252 -6.64 21.62 6.57
CA GLU A 252 -7.98 21.27 6.12
C GLU A 252 -8.01 19.85 5.56
N GLU A 253 -7.13 19.55 4.59
CA GLU A 253 -6.99 18.20 4.03
C GLU A 253 -6.61 17.16 5.08
N GLN A 254 -5.78 17.54 6.07
CA GLN A 254 -5.44 16.66 7.19
C GLN A 254 -6.66 16.31 8.05
N MET A 255 -7.55 17.28 8.29
CA MET A 255 -8.79 17.08 9.05
C MET A 255 -9.79 16.22 8.28
N GLU A 256 -9.95 16.47 6.97
CA GLU A 256 -10.77 15.65 6.07
C GLU A 256 -10.31 14.19 6.08
N GLU A 257 -9.00 13.97 5.85
CA GLU A 257 -8.41 12.63 5.85
C GLU A 257 -8.57 11.91 7.18
N PHE A 258 -8.45 12.62 8.31
CA PHE A 258 -8.70 12.03 9.62
C PHE A 258 -10.11 11.44 9.71
N MET A 259 -11.10 12.13 9.13
CA MET A 259 -12.48 11.70 9.15
C MET A 259 -12.73 10.55 8.17
N PHE A 260 -12.50 10.75 6.88
CA PHE A 260 -12.90 9.74 5.90
C PHE A 260 -12.01 8.48 5.91
N LEU A 261 -10.72 8.57 6.27
CA LEU A 261 -9.89 7.40 6.45
C LEU A 261 -10.24 6.67 7.77
N GLY A 262 -10.40 7.42 8.87
CA GLY A 262 -10.68 6.84 10.16
C GLY A 262 -12.07 6.19 10.24
N LEU A 263 -13.08 6.75 9.59
CA LEU A 263 -14.42 6.15 9.50
C LEU A 263 -14.48 4.86 8.68
N ARG A 264 -13.43 4.52 7.92
CA ARG A 264 -13.32 3.19 7.29
C ARG A 264 -13.11 2.08 8.31
N MET A 265 -12.52 2.42 9.47
CA MET A 265 -12.32 1.47 10.56
C MET A 265 -13.61 1.18 11.29
N MET A 266 -13.84 -0.09 11.64
CA MET A 266 -15.03 -0.48 12.44
C MET A 266 -15.04 0.13 13.85
N GLU A 267 -13.86 0.49 14.35
CA GLU A 267 -13.71 1.25 15.59
C GLU A 267 -14.08 2.75 15.43
N GLY A 268 -14.06 3.28 14.21
CA GLY A 268 -14.40 4.66 13.91
C GLY A 268 -13.39 5.70 14.38
N VAL A 269 -13.83 6.94 14.64
CA VAL A 269 -12.99 8.11 15.00
C VAL A 269 -13.39 8.73 16.32
N SER A 270 -12.40 9.18 17.08
CA SER A 270 -12.57 9.86 18.36
C SER A 270 -12.36 11.36 18.23
N GLU A 271 -13.35 12.15 18.63
CA GLU A 271 -13.21 13.61 18.69
C GLU A 271 -12.09 14.07 19.64
N ARG A 272 -11.85 13.31 20.71
CA ARG A 272 -10.71 13.60 21.60
C ARG A 272 -9.37 13.51 20.86
N SER A 273 -9.21 12.53 19.98
CA SER A 273 -8.01 12.39 19.15
C SER A 273 -7.92 13.48 18.10
N PHE A 274 -9.04 13.85 17.50
CA PHE A 274 -9.12 14.98 16.57
C PHE A 274 -8.74 16.29 17.25
N PHE A 275 -9.31 16.59 18.42
CA PHE A 275 -8.98 17.79 19.19
C PHE A 275 -7.49 17.82 19.59
N LYS A 276 -6.93 16.69 19.98
CA LYS A 276 -5.49 16.60 20.30
C LYS A 276 -4.60 16.93 19.10
N ASN A 277 -5.01 16.53 17.90
CA ASN A 277 -4.22 16.73 16.69
C ASN A 277 -4.40 18.15 16.09
N PHE A 278 -5.60 18.70 16.17
CA PHE A 278 -5.98 19.89 15.40
C PHE A 278 -6.44 21.08 16.29
N GLY A 279 -6.64 20.88 17.59
CA GLY A 279 -7.12 21.91 18.53
C GLY A 279 -8.56 22.37 18.28
N ARG A 280 -9.34 21.62 17.48
CA ARG A 280 -10.70 21.95 17.06
C ARG A 280 -11.65 20.80 17.33
N ARG A 281 -12.94 21.10 17.48
CA ARG A 281 -14.02 20.12 17.65
C ARG A 281 -14.58 19.74 16.27
N PHE A 282 -15.21 18.56 16.19
CA PHE A 282 -15.84 18.12 14.93
C PHE A 282 -16.87 19.12 14.42
N GLU A 283 -17.76 19.61 15.28
CA GLU A 283 -18.83 20.52 14.88
C GLU A 283 -18.31 21.90 14.44
N GLU A 284 -17.13 22.32 14.90
CA GLU A 284 -16.49 23.57 14.47
C GLU A 284 -15.93 23.47 13.05
N VAL A 285 -15.63 22.27 12.59
CA VAL A 285 -15.04 22.03 11.27
C VAL A 285 -16.08 21.50 10.29
N PHE A 286 -16.96 20.61 10.75
CA PHE A 286 -17.97 19.92 9.93
C PHE A 286 -19.39 20.19 10.47
N PRO A 287 -19.87 21.45 10.44
CA PRO A 287 -21.13 21.85 11.08
C PRO A 287 -22.32 21.12 10.48
N GLY A 288 -23.10 20.45 11.36
CA GLY A 288 -24.33 19.74 11.00
C GLY A 288 -24.14 18.42 10.25
N VAL A 289 -22.92 18.05 9.86
CA VAL A 289 -22.65 16.80 9.12
C VAL A 289 -22.95 15.58 9.98
N ILE A 290 -22.49 15.61 11.24
CA ILE A 290 -22.72 14.49 12.19
C ILE A 290 -24.20 14.30 12.46
N GLU A 291 -24.90 15.38 12.81
CA GLU A 291 -26.36 15.35 13.07
C GLU A 291 -27.15 14.82 11.86
N LYS A 292 -26.75 15.23 10.64
CA LYS A 292 -27.35 14.75 9.39
C LYS A 292 -27.25 13.22 9.27
N HIS A 293 -26.05 12.68 9.41
CA HIS A 293 -25.80 11.25 9.21
C HIS A 293 -26.29 10.39 10.38
N GLU A 294 -26.31 10.90 11.59
CA GLU A 294 -26.95 10.25 12.73
C GLU A 294 -28.47 10.12 12.52
N LYS A 295 -29.15 11.19 12.08
CA LYS A 295 -30.59 11.16 11.74
C LYS A 295 -30.92 10.20 10.60
N LEU A 296 -30.01 10.03 9.65
CA LEU A 296 -30.14 9.07 8.56
C LEU A 296 -29.81 7.62 8.99
N GLY A 297 -29.35 7.43 10.22
CA GLY A 297 -28.95 6.12 10.74
C GLY A 297 -27.67 5.57 10.09
N LEU A 298 -26.80 6.46 9.55
CA LEU A 298 -25.54 6.11 8.91
C LEU A 298 -24.35 6.18 9.86
N LEU A 299 -24.43 7.04 10.89
CA LEU A 299 -23.45 7.16 11.96
C LEU A 299 -24.05 6.75 13.31
N GLU A 300 -23.27 6.06 14.09
CA GLU A 300 -23.49 5.87 15.53
C GLU A 300 -22.61 6.88 16.26
N VAL A 301 -23.24 7.70 17.11
CA VAL A 301 -22.60 8.75 17.89
C VAL A 301 -22.66 8.36 19.36
N THR A 302 -21.52 8.28 20.03
CA THR A 302 -21.42 7.94 21.46
C THR A 302 -20.51 8.92 22.19
N GLY A 303 -20.59 8.98 23.53
CA GLY A 303 -19.82 9.88 24.37
C GLY A 303 -20.57 11.19 24.68
N GLU A 304 -20.22 11.82 25.82
CA GLU A 304 -20.86 13.05 26.31
C GLU A 304 -19.97 14.28 26.09
N GLU A 305 -18.74 14.26 26.62
CA GLU A 305 -17.80 15.40 26.52
C GLU A 305 -17.09 15.46 25.17
N PHE A 306 -16.60 14.32 24.69
CA PHE A 306 -16.01 14.12 23.37
C PHE A 306 -16.74 12.96 22.71
N VAL A 307 -17.28 13.21 21.55
CA VAL A 307 -18.00 12.19 20.81
C VAL A 307 -17.05 11.19 20.14
N HIS A 308 -17.58 10.00 19.95
CA HIS A 308 -16.95 8.95 19.16
C HIS A 308 -17.93 8.55 18.06
N LEU A 309 -17.42 8.52 16.84
CA LEU A 309 -18.22 8.26 15.63
C LEU A 309 -17.78 6.97 14.99
N LYS A 310 -18.73 6.14 14.61
CA LYS A 310 -18.47 5.00 13.73
C LYS A 310 -19.62 4.84 12.73
N LEU A 311 -19.35 4.21 11.60
CA LEU A 311 -20.39 3.85 10.66
C LEU A 311 -21.28 2.75 11.25
N THR A 312 -22.59 2.87 11.04
CA THR A 312 -23.52 1.75 11.23
C THR A 312 -23.37 0.75 10.09
N SER A 313 -24.01 -0.43 10.17
CA SER A 313 -24.02 -1.37 9.04
C SER A 313 -24.56 -0.72 7.77
N HIS A 314 -25.63 0.08 7.88
CA HIS A 314 -26.18 0.84 6.76
C HIS A 314 -25.22 1.94 6.28
N GLY A 315 -24.52 2.62 7.21
CA GLY A 315 -23.50 3.60 6.87
C GLY A 315 -22.30 3.00 6.13
N ILE A 316 -21.93 1.76 6.42
CA ILE A 316 -20.86 1.05 5.69
C ILE A 316 -21.27 0.82 4.24
N ASP A 317 -22.50 0.40 3.97
CA ASP A 317 -23.01 0.15 2.61
C ASP A 317 -22.96 1.39 1.72
N VAL A 318 -23.19 2.57 2.30
CA VAL A 318 -23.19 3.85 1.59
C VAL A 318 -22.05 4.79 2.05
N SER A 319 -20.96 4.22 2.52
CA SER A 319 -19.88 4.95 3.19
C SER A 319 -19.31 6.11 2.36
N ASN A 320 -19.23 5.98 1.05
CA ASN A 320 -18.77 7.05 0.18
C ASN A 320 -19.66 8.32 0.27
N GLN A 321 -20.98 8.18 0.48
CA GLN A 321 -21.88 9.32 0.68
C GLN A 321 -21.60 10.02 2.00
N VAL A 322 -21.24 9.25 3.03
CA VAL A 322 -20.85 9.82 4.33
C VAL A 322 -19.51 10.54 4.22
N PHE A 323 -18.52 9.93 3.53
CA PHE A 323 -17.18 10.49 3.42
C PHE A 323 -17.12 11.81 2.67
N VAL A 324 -17.92 11.96 1.59
CA VAL A 324 -17.95 13.20 0.79
C VAL A 324 -18.41 14.41 1.62
N ASP A 325 -19.31 14.22 2.58
CA ASP A 325 -19.78 15.32 3.44
C ASP A 325 -18.74 15.81 4.46
N PHE A 326 -17.64 15.05 4.66
CA PHE A 326 -16.48 15.47 5.46
C PHE A 326 -15.36 16.11 4.62
N MET A 327 -15.59 16.41 3.34
CA MET A 327 -14.70 17.23 2.52
C MET A 327 -15.08 18.69 2.66
N LEU A 328 -14.07 19.59 2.84
CA LEU A 328 -14.23 21.03 3.15
C LEU A 328 -14.23 21.91 1.88
#